data_5157fa3b506cd22807ee6c6e98fc52f5
#
_entry.id   5157fa3b506cd22807ee6c6e98fc52f5
#
_cell.length_a   1.000
_cell.length_b   1.000
_cell.length_c   1.000
_cell.angle_alpha   90.00
_cell.angle_beta   90.00
_cell.angle_gamma   90.00
#
_symmetry.space_group_name_H-M   'P 1'
#
loop_
_entity.id
_entity.type
_entity.pdbx_description
1 polymer ?
#
loop_
_entity_poly.entity_id
_entity_poly.type
_entity_poly.pdbx_seq_one_letter_code
_entity_poly.pdbx_strand_id
1 'polypeptide(L)'
;GDASIAKIIANTMLAAGASGLSCFFISMALHERREVNVEKLLNGVVGGLVAITAGCAVVEPVGAVVIGLIAGTLLYVAEWIILNVLRVDDPVNVVAAHGVCGALGTILLVFFAPESALVNGSVMDQLLVQLTGVAVVFVWGFGLGYLAFSLMKAFSALRVPPDVAAREI
;
A
#
# COMPACT_ATOMS: atom_id res chain seq x y z
N GLY A 1 -12.73 12.09 25.44
CA GLY A 1 -11.62 11.60 24.65
C GLY A 1 -11.13 10.27 25.16
N ASP A 2 -11.13 9.28 24.31
CA ASP A 2 -10.60 7.96 24.62
C ASP A 2 -9.09 7.94 24.32
N ALA A 3 -8.28 7.34 25.20
CA ALA A 3 -6.83 7.19 25.01
C ALA A 3 -6.48 6.41 23.72
N SER A 4 -7.38 5.57 23.23
CA SER A 4 -7.23 4.85 21.97
C SER A 4 -7.10 5.77 20.76
N ILE A 5 -7.79 6.92 20.75
CA ILE A 5 -7.71 7.90 19.65
C ILE A 5 -6.30 8.47 19.53
N ALA A 6 -5.68 8.82 20.66
CA ALA A 6 -4.31 9.33 20.66
C ALA A 6 -3.31 8.30 20.12
N LYS A 7 -3.46 7.01 20.50
CA LYS A 7 -2.63 5.91 20.01
C LYS A 7 -2.82 5.73 18.49
N ILE A 8 -4.06 5.73 18.01
CA ILE A 8 -4.37 5.60 16.58
C ILE A 8 -3.69 6.71 15.77
N ILE A 9 -3.85 7.96 16.19
CA ILE A 9 -3.25 9.13 15.52
C ILE A 9 -1.72 9.00 15.53
N ALA A 10 -1.11 8.69 16.67
CA ALA A 10 0.33 8.55 16.80
C ALA A 10 0.87 7.44 15.88
N ASN A 11 0.28 6.26 15.90
CA ASN A 11 0.70 5.14 15.07
C ASN A 11 0.55 5.45 13.58
N THR A 12 -0.54 6.11 13.20
CA THR A 12 -0.79 6.51 11.81
C THR A 12 0.28 7.49 11.32
N MET A 13 0.61 8.52 12.12
CA MET A 13 1.65 9.49 11.76
C MET A 13 3.05 8.89 11.75
N LEU A 14 3.38 8.00 12.69
CA LEU A 14 4.67 7.32 12.74
C LEU A 14 4.87 6.42 11.51
N ALA A 15 3.88 5.62 11.14
CA ALA A 15 3.97 4.77 9.97
C ALA A 15 4.06 5.58 8.66
N ALA A 16 3.28 6.65 8.54
CA ALA A 16 3.32 7.56 7.40
C ALA A 16 4.70 8.19 7.22
N GLY A 17 5.27 8.76 8.29
CA GLY A 17 6.60 9.38 8.27
C GLY A 17 7.70 8.37 7.99
N ALA A 18 7.69 7.21 8.64
CA ALA A 18 8.66 6.15 8.44
C ALA A 18 8.65 5.61 7.00
N SER A 19 7.47 5.41 6.43
CA SER A 19 7.30 4.93 5.06
C SER A 19 7.74 5.97 4.02
N GLY A 20 7.37 7.24 4.22
CA GLY A 20 7.82 8.33 3.37
C GLY A 20 9.34 8.43 3.32
N LEU A 21 9.99 8.42 4.49
CA LEU A 21 11.45 8.47 4.60
C LEU A 21 12.12 7.24 3.98
N SER A 22 11.59 6.04 4.22
CA SER A 22 12.12 4.79 3.66
C SER A 22 12.06 4.80 2.14
N CYS A 23 10.90 5.12 1.55
CA CYS A 23 10.73 5.22 0.11
C CYS A 23 11.64 6.29 -0.51
N PHE A 24 11.75 7.45 0.14
CA PHE A 24 12.62 8.54 -0.30
C PHE A 24 14.10 8.14 -0.32
N PHE A 25 14.61 7.61 0.79
CA PHE A 25 16.03 7.24 0.86
C PHE A 25 16.39 6.09 -0.07
N ILE A 26 15.49 5.11 -0.24
CA ILE A 26 15.72 4.02 -1.20
C ILE A 26 15.72 4.54 -2.64
N SER A 27 14.81 5.46 -2.97
CA SER A 27 14.78 6.10 -4.29
C SER A 27 16.07 6.86 -4.58
N MET A 28 16.58 7.62 -3.61
CA MET A 28 17.86 8.31 -3.74
C MET A 28 19.06 7.36 -3.88
N ALA A 29 19.04 6.25 -3.15
CA ALA A 29 20.15 5.28 -3.17
C ALA A 29 20.25 4.53 -4.50
N LEU A 30 19.09 4.25 -5.13
CA LEU A 30 19.02 3.45 -6.36
C LEU A 30 18.95 4.30 -7.63
N HIS A 31 18.72 5.62 -7.53
CA HIS A 31 18.69 6.50 -8.69
C HIS A 31 20.10 6.99 -9.03
N GLU A 32 20.53 6.84 -10.29
CA GLU A 32 21.89 7.15 -10.74
C GLU A 32 22.28 8.62 -10.48
N ARG A 33 21.35 9.54 -10.58
CA ARG A 33 21.59 10.99 -10.39
C ARG A 33 21.41 11.47 -8.96
N ARG A 34 20.96 10.63 -8.03
CA ARG A 34 20.65 11.01 -6.63
C ARG A 34 19.75 12.25 -6.54
N GLU A 35 18.85 12.42 -7.49
CA GLU A 35 17.92 13.54 -7.50
C GLU A 35 16.83 13.35 -6.44
N VAL A 36 16.46 14.47 -5.82
CA VAL A 36 15.38 14.49 -4.84
C VAL A 36 14.05 14.30 -5.56
N ASN A 37 13.42 13.15 -5.37
CA ASN A 37 12.12 12.87 -5.94
C ASN A 37 11.04 13.01 -4.86
N VAL A 38 10.37 14.18 -4.85
CA VAL A 38 9.31 14.49 -3.88
C VAL A 38 8.09 13.58 -4.06
N GLU A 39 7.82 13.13 -5.28
CA GLU A 39 6.73 12.20 -5.56
C GLU A 39 6.93 10.87 -4.80
N LYS A 40 8.17 10.34 -4.76
CA LYS A 40 8.48 9.12 -4.00
C LYS A 40 8.28 9.29 -2.50
N LEU A 41 8.60 10.47 -1.97
CA LEU A 41 8.31 10.81 -0.58
C LEU A 41 6.80 10.77 -0.31
N LEU A 42 6.02 11.46 -1.15
CA LEU A 42 4.56 11.54 -0.98
C LEU A 42 3.88 10.19 -1.15
N ASN A 43 4.25 9.43 -2.17
CA ASN A 43 3.74 8.08 -2.39
C ASN A 43 4.10 7.16 -1.21
N GLY A 44 5.32 7.27 -0.69
CA GLY A 44 5.74 6.57 0.52
C GLY A 44 4.87 6.90 1.73
N VAL A 45 4.56 8.18 1.96
CA VAL A 45 3.64 8.59 3.04
C VAL A 45 2.27 7.92 2.88
N VAL A 46 1.70 7.94 1.67
CA VAL A 46 0.40 7.29 1.40
C VAL A 46 0.48 5.78 1.63
N GLY A 47 1.54 5.12 1.15
CA GLY A 47 1.76 3.69 1.38
C GLY A 47 1.83 3.31 2.86
N GLY A 48 2.48 4.15 3.67
CA GLY A 48 2.54 3.97 5.13
C GLY A 48 1.19 4.14 5.81
N LEU A 49 0.41 5.16 5.41
CA LEU A 49 -0.96 5.36 5.88
C LEU A 49 -1.85 4.15 5.58
N VAL A 50 -1.74 3.62 4.38
CA VAL A 50 -2.51 2.43 3.97
C VAL A 50 -2.06 1.20 4.76
N ALA A 51 -0.76 0.95 4.86
CA ALA A 51 -0.24 -0.24 5.54
C ALA A 51 -0.59 -0.30 7.03
N ILE A 52 -0.62 0.84 7.73
CA ILE A 52 -0.95 0.86 9.17
C ILE A 52 -2.45 0.74 9.45
N THR A 53 -3.30 0.91 8.45
CA THR A 53 -4.77 1.00 8.64
C THR A 53 -5.34 -0.18 9.40
N ALA A 54 -4.90 -1.41 9.09
CA ALA A 54 -5.38 -2.62 9.77
C ALA A 54 -4.92 -2.70 11.24
N GLY A 55 -3.76 -2.11 11.57
CA GLY A 55 -3.09 -2.27 12.86
C GLY A 55 -3.06 -1.04 13.75
N CYS A 56 -3.47 0.15 13.28
CA CYS A 56 -3.26 1.43 13.97
C CYS A 56 -3.77 1.47 15.42
N ALA A 57 -4.84 0.73 15.75
CA ALA A 57 -5.42 0.69 17.09
C ALA A 57 -4.74 -0.31 18.04
N VAL A 58 -4.10 -1.35 17.49
CA VAL A 58 -3.63 -2.50 18.28
C VAL A 58 -2.12 -2.59 18.40
N VAL A 59 -1.37 -2.22 17.35
CA VAL A 59 0.09 -2.29 17.37
C VAL A 59 0.70 -1.23 18.30
N GLU A 60 1.90 -1.52 18.83
CA GLU A 60 2.67 -0.54 19.58
C GLU A 60 3.39 0.45 18.65
N PRO A 61 3.78 1.66 19.11
CA PRO A 61 4.40 2.67 18.27
C PRO A 61 5.64 2.21 17.51
N VAL A 62 6.46 1.37 18.13
CA VAL A 62 7.63 0.76 17.46
C VAL A 62 7.20 -0.13 16.30
N GLY A 63 6.15 -0.93 16.49
CA GLY A 63 5.57 -1.74 15.42
C GLY A 63 5.07 -0.89 14.25
N ALA A 64 4.41 0.24 14.54
CA ALA A 64 3.96 1.17 13.52
C ALA A 64 5.12 1.74 12.67
N VAL A 65 6.25 2.11 13.31
CA VAL A 65 7.46 2.56 12.60
C VAL A 65 8.01 1.45 11.71
N VAL A 66 8.12 0.21 12.22
CA VAL A 66 8.65 -0.92 11.44
C VAL A 66 7.74 -1.24 10.25
N ILE A 67 6.42 -1.30 10.47
CA ILE A 67 5.45 -1.48 9.38
C ILE A 67 5.62 -0.39 8.33
N GLY A 68 5.78 0.86 8.73
CA GLY A 68 6.02 1.98 7.82
C GLY A 68 7.31 1.83 7.01
N LEU A 69 8.43 1.49 7.65
CA LEU A 69 9.71 1.29 6.96
C LEU A 69 9.61 0.18 5.90
N ILE A 70 8.96 -0.94 6.23
CA ILE A 70 8.74 -2.05 5.30
C ILE A 70 7.82 -1.61 4.16
N ALA A 71 6.74 -0.89 4.47
CA ALA A 71 5.78 -0.42 3.48
C ALA A 71 6.43 0.51 2.44
N GLY A 72 7.23 1.50 2.86
CA GLY A 72 7.90 2.42 1.95
C GLY A 72 8.93 1.72 1.05
N THR A 73 9.67 0.77 1.61
CA THR A 73 10.60 -0.07 0.82
C THR A 73 9.86 -0.89 -0.22
N LEU A 74 8.79 -1.58 0.21
CA LEU A 74 8.04 -2.46 -0.67
C LEU A 74 7.25 -1.68 -1.72
N LEU A 75 6.75 -0.50 -1.38
CA LEU A 75 6.08 0.39 -2.33
C LEU A 75 7.00 0.74 -3.50
N TYR A 76 8.24 1.15 -3.21
CA TYR A 76 9.22 1.46 -4.25
C TYR A 76 9.50 0.26 -5.17
N VAL A 77 9.68 -0.92 -4.59
CA VAL A 77 9.92 -2.16 -5.35
C VAL A 77 8.68 -2.56 -6.16
N ALA A 78 7.49 -2.48 -5.57
CA ALA A 78 6.24 -2.81 -6.22
C ALA A 78 5.96 -1.90 -7.42
N GLU A 79 6.16 -0.59 -7.25
CA GLU A 79 6.04 0.37 -8.34
C GLU A 79 6.97 0.02 -9.50
N TRP A 80 8.25 -0.27 -9.20
CA TRP A 80 9.21 -0.67 -10.22
C TRP A 80 8.76 -1.94 -10.96
N ILE A 81 8.26 -2.96 -10.24
CA ILE A 81 7.74 -4.19 -10.84
C ILE A 81 6.51 -3.91 -11.71
N ILE A 82 5.56 -3.12 -11.23
CA ILE A 82 4.31 -2.80 -11.95
C ILE A 82 4.64 -2.11 -13.27
N LEU A 83 5.51 -1.10 -13.23
CA LEU A 83 5.84 -0.30 -14.41
C LEU A 83 6.77 -1.05 -15.38
N ASN A 84 7.83 -1.71 -14.89
CA ASN A 84 8.89 -2.22 -15.74
C ASN A 84 8.73 -3.70 -16.11
N VAL A 85 8.17 -4.52 -15.21
CA VAL A 85 7.99 -5.95 -15.43
C VAL A 85 6.60 -6.26 -15.96
N LEU A 86 5.57 -5.79 -15.25
CA LEU A 86 4.17 -6.01 -15.66
C LEU A 86 3.74 -5.06 -16.78
N ARG A 87 4.42 -3.95 -16.95
CA ARG A 87 4.13 -2.90 -17.94
C ARG A 87 2.70 -2.39 -17.82
N VAL A 88 2.22 -2.27 -16.60
CA VAL A 88 0.92 -1.67 -16.28
C VAL A 88 1.16 -0.23 -15.94
N ASP A 89 0.42 0.66 -16.59
CA ASP A 89 0.44 2.09 -16.31
C ASP A 89 -0.32 2.36 -15.00
N ASP A 90 0.40 2.88 -14.01
CA ASP A 90 -0.14 3.23 -12.68
C ASP A 90 0.33 4.65 -12.32
N PRO A 91 -0.21 5.68 -12.98
CA PRO A 91 0.34 7.05 -12.97
C PRO A 91 0.31 7.71 -11.58
N VAL A 92 -0.53 7.23 -10.67
CA VAL A 92 -0.63 7.75 -9.31
C VAL A 92 -0.34 6.69 -8.24
N ASN A 93 0.32 5.61 -8.63
CA ASN A 93 0.76 4.52 -7.76
C ASN A 93 -0.36 3.86 -6.91
N VAL A 94 -1.59 3.82 -7.44
CA VAL A 94 -2.74 3.24 -6.72
C VAL A 94 -2.54 1.76 -6.44
N VAL A 95 -2.04 1.00 -7.41
CA VAL A 95 -1.83 -0.44 -7.26
C VAL A 95 -0.73 -0.70 -6.23
N ALA A 96 0.39 0.02 -6.30
CA ALA A 96 1.49 -0.11 -5.35
C ALA A 96 1.07 0.34 -3.94
N ALA A 97 0.49 1.55 -3.80
CA ALA A 97 0.16 2.13 -2.50
C ALA A 97 -1.04 1.44 -1.82
N HIS A 98 -2.13 1.17 -2.54
CA HIS A 98 -3.33 0.60 -1.94
C HIS A 98 -3.37 -0.93 -2.05
N GLY A 99 -3.06 -1.50 -3.21
CA GLY A 99 -3.09 -2.95 -3.42
C GLY A 99 -1.98 -3.65 -2.63
N VAL A 100 -0.73 -3.28 -2.88
CA VAL A 100 0.42 -3.96 -2.28
C VAL A 100 0.60 -3.58 -0.81
N CYS A 101 0.62 -2.28 -0.46
CA CYS A 101 0.80 -1.85 0.92
C CYS A 101 -0.40 -2.21 1.80
N GLY A 102 -1.64 -2.23 1.26
CA GLY A 102 -2.83 -2.67 1.99
C GLY A 102 -2.79 -4.15 2.34
N ALA A 103 -2.44 -5.00 1.37
CA ALA A 103 -2.26 -6.44 1.61
C ALA A 103 -1.12 -6.70 2.61
N LEU A 104 0.03 -6.01 2.42
CA LEU A 104 1.17 -6.11 3.32
C LEU A 104 0.81 -5.74 4.76
N GLY A 105 0.18 -4.57 4.97
CA GLY A 105 -0.15 -4.08 6.29
C GLY A 105 -1.14 -5.00 7.02
N THR A 106 -2.10 -5.55 6.28
CA THR A 106 -3.05 -6.54 6.79
C THR A 106 -2.34 -7.82 7.28
N ILE A 107 -1.31 -8.26 6.56
CA ILE A 107 -0.51 -9.43 6.94
C ILE A 107 0.45 -9.09 8.10
N LEU A 108 1.13 -7.93 8.04
CA LEU A 108 2.10 -7.54 9.07
C LEU A 108 1.46 -7.30 10.44
N LEU A 109 0.20 -6.91 10.50
CA LEU A 109 -0.56 -6.79 11.75
C LEU A 109 -0.34 -8.01 12.67
N VAL A 110 -0.32 -9.21 12.09
CA VAL A 110 -0.23 -10.48 12.82
C VAL A 110 1.04 -10.58 13.69
N PHE A 111 2.12 -9.97 13.23
CA PHE A 111 3.43 -10.05 13.90
C PHE A 111 3.68 -8.92 14.91
N PHE A 112 2.87 -7.85 14.87
CA PHE A 112 3.04 -6.67 15.71
C PHE A 112 1.88 -6.41 16.66
N ALA A 113 0.77 -7.15 16.53
CA ALA A 113 -0.35 -7.08 17.45
C ALA A 113 -0.08 -7.92 18.70
N PRO A 114 -0.58 -7.51 19.88
CA PRO A 114 -0.50 -8.31 21.09
C PRO A 114 -1.37 -9.57 20.94
N GLU A 115 -0.99 -10.66 21.62
CA GLU A 115 -1.72 -11.95 21.58
C GLU A 115 -3.22 -11.82 21.89
N SER A 116 -3.57 -10.90 22.80
CA SER A 116 -4.97 -10.62 23.16
C SER A 116 -5.82 -10.05 22.02
N ALA A 117 -5.19 -9.51 20.97
CA ALA A 117 -5.87 -8.99 19.79
C ALA A 117 -5.91 -10.01 18.63
N LEU A 118 -5.25 -11.17 18.78
CA LEU A 118 -5.23 -12.21 17.77
C LEU A 118 -6.39 -13.22 17.96
N VAL A 119 -6.88 -13.78 16.87
CA VAL A 119 -7.87 -14.85 16.88
C VAL A 119 -7.29 -16.05 17.66
N ASN A 120 -8.00 -16.53 18.65
CA ASN A 120 -7.57 -17.60 19.56
C ASN A 120 -6.21 -17.37 20.24
N GLY A 121 -5.70 -16.13 20.27
CA GLY A 121 -4.33 -15.83 20.74
C GLY A 121 -3.22 -16.44 19.86
N SER A 122 -3.55 -16.89 18.65
CA SER A 122 -2.66 -17.63 17.76
C SER A 122 -2.24 -16.81 16.55
N VAL A 123 -0.94 -16.64 16.38
CA VAL A 123 -0.35 -16.00 15.19
C VAL A 123 -0.74 -16.73 13.90
N MET A 124 -0.76 -18.07 13.93
CA MET A 124 -1.09 -18.86 12.76
C MET A 124 -2.56 -18.72 12.36
N ASP A 125 -3.47 -18.76 13.33
CA ASP A 125 -4.91 -18.61 13.06
C ASP A 125 -5.19 -17.20 12.50
N GLN A 126 -4.59 -16.18 13.11
CA GLN A 126 -4.72 -14.81 12.59
C GLN A 126 -4.14 -14.66 11.19
N LEU A 127 -2.98 -15.26 10.92
CA LEU A 127 -2.36 -15.20 9.58
C LEU A 127 -3.28 -15.83 8.51
N LEU A 128 -3.88 -16.98 8.81
CA LEU A 128 -4.82 -17.63 7.89
C LEU A 128 -6.05 -16.75 7.63
N VAL A 129 -6.58 -16.09 8.66
CA VAL A 129 -7.70 -15.15 8.52
C VAL A 129 -7.29 -13.96 7.63
N GLN A 130 -6.12 -13.38 7.86
CA GLN A 130 -5.67 -12.23 7.07
C GLN A 130 -5.38 -12.61 5.61
N LEU A 131 -4.72 -13.74 5.37
CA LEU A 131 -4.48 -14.22 4.00
C LEU A 131 -5.78 -14.52 3.26
N THR A 132 -6.74 -15.15 3.94
CA THR A 132 -8.07 -15.39 3.38
C THR A 132 -8.78 -14.07 3.05
N GLY A 133 -8.76 -13.11 3.98
CA GLY A 133 -9.34 -11.79 3.77
C GLY A 133 -8.73 -11.06 2.55
N VAL A 134 -7.40 -11.01 2.47
CA VAL A 134 -6.69 -10.41 1.33
C VAL A 134 -7.07 -11.11 0.02
N ALA A 135 -7.10 -12.44 -0.02
CA ALA A 135 -7.47 -13.19 -1.21
C ALA A 135 -8.92 -12.91 -1.64
N VAL A 136 -9.86 -12.92 -0.71
CA VAL A 136 -11.28 -12.64 -0.99
C VAL A 136 -11.46 -11.23 -1.52
N VAL A 137 -10.87 -10.22 -0.86
CA VAL A 137 -10.96 -8.82 -1.29
C VAL A 137 -10.33 -8.62 -2.65
N PHE A 138 -9.18 -9.27 -2.90
CA PHE A 138 -8.52 -9.21 -4.22
C PHE A 138 -9.43 -9.80 -5.33
N VAL A 139 -9.94 -11.00 -5.14
CA VAL A 139 -10.82 -11.66 -6.13
C VAL A 139 -12.08 -10.84 -6.37
N TRP A 140 -12.69 -10.33 -5.31
CA TRP A 140 -13.89 -9.52 -5.39
C TRP A 140 -13.63 -8.18 -6.10
N GLY A 141 -12.64 -7.42 -5.64
CA GLY A 141 -12.30 -6.11 -6.18
C GLY A 141 -11.84 -6.18 -7.64
N PHE A 142 -10.91 -7.11 -7.93
CA PHE A 142 -10.42 -7.31 -9.29
C PHE A 142 -11.52 -7.83 -10.21
N GLY A 143 -12.32 -8.80 -9.75
CA GLY A 143 -13.41 -9.40 -10.54
C GLY A 143 -14.50 -8.39 -10.89
N LEU A 144 -14.97 -7.63 -9.90
CA LEU A 144 -15.97 -6.58 -10.15
C LEU A 144 -15.41 -5.44 -11.01
N GLY A 145 -14.18 -5.01 -10.76
CA GLY A 145 -13.51 -4.00 -11.58
C GLY A 145 -13.37 -4.45 -13.03
N TYR A 146 -12.88 -5.67 -13.24
CA TYR A 146 -12.77 -6.25 -14.58
C TYR A 146 -14.14 -6.32 -15.30
N LEU A 147 -15.17 -6.78 -14.59
CA LEU A 147 -16.52 -6.84 -15.14
C LEU A 147 -17.06 -5.44 -15.51
N ALA A 148 -16.92 -4.47 -14.60
CA ALA A 148 -17.37 -3.10 -14.81
C ALA A 148 -16.70 -2.45 -16.03
N PHE A 149 -15.35 -2.52 -16.09
CA PHE A 149 -14.61 -1.96 -17.23
C PHE A 149 -14.86 -2.71 -18.54
N SER A 150 -15.09 -4.04 -18.48
CA SER A 150 -15.45 -4.82 -19.67
C SER A 150 -16.81 -4.40 -20.22
N LEU A 151 -17.79 -4.17 -19.34
CA LEU A 151 -19.11 -3.65 -19.74
C LEU A 151 -19.00 -2.24 -20.31
N MET A 152 -18.26 -1.34 -19.64
CA MET A 152 -18.05 0.02 -20.14
C MET A 152 -17.41 0.03 -21.52
N LYS A 153 -16.40 -0.85 -21.74
CA LYS A 153 -15.75 -0.98 -23.05
C LYS A 153 -16.69 -1.41 -24.16
N ALA A 154 -17.77 -2.14 -23.85
CA ALA A 154 -18.77 -2.52 -24.85
C ALA A 154 -19.64 -1.34 -25.34
N PHE A 155 -19.76 -0.27 -24.53
CA PHE A 155 -20.59 0.88 -24.82
C PHE A 155 -19.81 2.16 -25.15
N SER A 156 -18.53 2.23 -24.79
CA SER A 156 -17.70 3.42 -25.00
C SER A 156 -16.23 3.08 -25.21
N ALA A 157 -15.49 3.97 -25.87
CA ALA A 157 -14.04 3.89 -25.95
C ALA A 157 -13.43 4.28 -24.58
N LEU A 158 -12.72 3.34 -23.93
CA LEU A 158 -12.08 3.59 -22.64
C LEU A 158 -10.66 4.18 -22.77
N ARG A 159 -10.09 4.19 -23.97
CA ARG A 159 -8.75 4.73 -24.22
C ARG A 159 -8.83 5.92 -25.16
N VAL A 160 -8.03 6.93 -24.84
CA VAL A 160 -7.80 8.05 -25.75
C VAL A 160 -7.10 7.52 -27.00
N PRO A 161 -7.52 7.95 -28.22
CA PRO A 161 -6.85 7.58 -29.46
C PRO A 161 -5.36 7.95 -29.41
N PRO A 162 -4.45 7.13 -30.00
CA PRO A 162 -3.02 7.35 -29.92
C PRO A 162 -2.55 8.70 -30.47
N ASP A 163 -3.25 9.23 -31.46
CA ASP A 163 -2.98 10.53 -32.08
C ASP A 163 -3.33 11.71 -31.16
N VAL A 164 -4.25 11.53 -30.23
CA VAL A 164 -4.60 12.53 -29.21
C VAL A 164 -3.64 12.41 -28.03
N ALA A 165 -3.36 11.20 -27.58
CA ALA A 165 -2.40 10.96 -26.50
C ALA A 165 -0.99 11.50 -26.83
N ALA A 166 -0.56 11.42 -28.08
CA ALA A 166 0.74 11.92 -28.52
C ALA A 166 0.84 13.47 -28.58
N ARG A 167 -0.25 14.21 -28.43
CA ARG A 167 -0.27 15.67 -28.43
C ARG A 167 -0.19 16.30 -27.03
N GLU A 168 -0.35 15.51 -26.00
CA GLU A 168 -0.35 15.96 -24.60
C GLU A 168 0.96 15.65 -23.85
N ILE A 169 1.96 15.07 -24.56
CA ILE A 169 3.34 14.88 -24.10
C ILE A 169 4.25 15.90 -24.80
#